data_29090fab9cf839cbcd5bce217dc27b2b
#
_entry.id   29090fab9cf839cbcd5bce217dc27b2b
#
_cell.length_a   1.000
_cell.length_b   1.000
_cell.length_c   1.000
_cell.angle_alpha   90.00
_cell.angle_beta   90.00
_cell.angle_gamma   90.00
#
_symmetry.space_group_name_H-M   'P 1'
#
loop_
_entity.id
_entity.type
_entity.pdbx_description
1 polymer ?
#
loop_
_entity_poly.entity_id
_entity_poly.type
_entity_poly.pdbx_seq_one_letter_code
_entity_poly.pdbx_strand_id
1 'polypeptide(L)'
;MRKWFVSGVILALGAMALPAAAAEIRGDYLETRSADVWTGPCFANGETGLVGREAILAWRVDKGAWQGVSLDGLSVVGVVKASATLGDPFASPYPAKAVMIVDEKATADQRAALVAFAQEMGGGILDTVVRTEVAPIAMNVSRGEHEARGTLQAGDLAQIETRAVSAKDKHCGNEDVYYPPLTSTTGALPAVAVVDQWSGEGLGVSWTTHDKRNAFVASFSR
;
A
#
# COMPACT_ATOMS: atom_id res chain seq x y z
N MET A 1 -43.20 -40.02 58.62
CA MET A 1 -42.08 -40.13 57.65
C MET A 1 -42.16 -38.98 56.66
N ARG A 2 -41.30 -37.96 56.81
CA ARG A 2 -41.37 -36.67 56.07
C ARG A 2 -40.17 -36.61 55.15
N LYS A 3 -40.38 -36.79 53.84
CA LYS A 3 -39.33 -36.73 52.81
C LYS A 3 -39.02 -35.30 52.44
N TRP A 4 -37.78 -34.85 52.64
CA TRP A 4 -37.27 -33.56 52.20
C TRP A 4 -36.70 -33.73 50.78
N PHE A 5 -37.23 -32.98 49.82
CA PHE A 5 -36.64 -32.80 48.49
C PHE A 5 -35.71 -31.61 48.55
N VAL A 6 -34.42 -31.84 48.34
CA VAL A 6 -33.43 -30.78 48.14
C VAL A 6 -33.36 -30.51 46.62
N SER A 7 -33.92 -29.35 46.21
CA SER A 7 -33.74 -28.89 44.81
C SER A 7 -32.40 -28.18 44.67
N GLY A 8 -31.48 -28.80 43.92
CA GLY A 8 -30.21 -28.19 43.55
C GLY A 8 -30.44 -27.19 42.40
N VAL A 9 -30.13 -25.91 42.64
CA VAL A 9 -30.08 -24.86 41.60
C VAL A 9 -28.70 -24.90 40.99
N ILE A 10 -28.63 -25.32 39.70
CA ILE A 10 -27.41 -25.26 38.90
C ILE A 10 -27.32 -23.84 38.33
N LEU A 11 -26.38 -23.05 38.85
CA LEU A 11 -26.03 -21.74 38.31
C LEU A 11 -25.12 -21.95 37.06
N ALA A 12 -25.68 -21.78 35.89
CA ALA A 12 -24.90 -21.74 34.64
C ALA A 12 -24.19 -20.40 34.51
N LEU A 13 -22.89 -20.34 34.78
CA LEU A 13 -22.05 -19.20 34.40
C LEU A 13 -21.90 -19.15 32.89
N GLY A 14 -22.67 -18.28 32.22
CA GLY A 14 -22.45 -17.92 30.85
C GLY A 14 -21.16 -17.11 30.71
N ALA A 15 -20.12 -17.66 30.13
CA ALA A 15 -18.94 -16.91 29.76
C ALA A 15 -19.32 -15.93 28.62
N MET A 16 -19.49 -14.65 28.93
CA MET A 16 -19.59 -13.60 27.93
C MET A 16 -18.23 -13.44 27.27
N ALA A 17 -18.09 -13.96 26.05
CA ALA A 17 -16.97 -13.63 25.19
C ALA A 17 -17.06 -12.13 24.83
N LEU A 18 -16.18 -11.33 25.42
CA LEU A 18 -16.00 -9.94 24.99
C LEU A 18 -15.54 -9.95 23.54
N PRO A 19 -16.15 -9.12 22.65
CA PRO A 19 -15.61 -8.98 21.30
C PRO A 19 -14.18 -8.47 21.43
N ALA A 20 -13.20 -9.25 20.92
CA ALA A 20 -11.85 -8.75 20.79
C ALA A 20 -11.93 -7.56 19.83
N ALA A 21 -11.62 -6.36 20.32
CA ALA A 21 -11.46 -5.20 19.44
C ALA A 21 -10.45 -5.61 18.38
N ALA A 22 -10.83 -5.47 17.10
CA ALA A 22 -9.92 -5.72 16.00
C ALA A 22 -8.68 -4.87 16.25
N ALA A 23 -7.52 -5.50 16.39
CA ALA A 23 -6.28 -4.78 16.62
C ALA A 23 -6.04 -3.90 15.40
N GLU A 24 -5.94 -2.57 15.63
CA GLU A 24 -5.62 -1.61 14.59
C GLU A 24 -4.31 -2.01 13.91
N ILE A 25 -4.33 -2.14 12.58
CA ILE A 25 -3.13 -2.36 11.79
C ILE A 25 -2.62 -1.02 11.25
N ARG A 26 -1.35 -0.70 11.48
CA ARG A 26 -0.75 0.57 11.10
C ARG A 26 0.69 0.43 10.65
N GLY A 27 1.15 1.40 9.86
CA GLY A 27 2.52 1.39 9.36
C GLY A 27 2.77 2.47 8.32
N ASP A 28 3.83 2.26 7.55
CA ASP A 28 4.27 3.14 6.49
C ASP A 28 3.78 2.69 5.11
N TYR A 29 3.57 3.65 4.25
CA TYR A 29 3.19 3.47 2.86
C TYR A 29 4.10 4.24 1.92
N LEU A 30 4.46 3.61 0.79
CA LEU A 30 5.25 4.20 -0.28
C LEU A 30 4.64 3.79 -1.63
N GLU A 31 4.46 4.78 -2.52
CA GLU A 31 3.85 4.57 -3.84
C GLU A 31 4.64 5.29 -4.92
N THR A 32 4.78 4.64 -6.08
CA THR A 32 5.17 5.29 -7.33
C THR A 32 4.22 4.90 -8.45
N ARG A 33 4.06 5.79 -9.44
CA ARG A 33 3.26 5.56 -10.66
C ARG A 33 4.06 5.87 -11.92
N SER A 34 3.66 5.30 -13.05
CA SER A 34 4.26 5.67 -14.33
C SER A 34 3.83 7.06 -14.84
N ALA A 35 2.72 7.64 -14.34
CA ALA A 35 2.37 9.05 -14.56
C ALA A 35 2.78 9.95 -13.38
N ASP A 36 2.97 11.23 -13.62
CA ASP A 36 3.14 12.23 -12.56
C ASP A 36 1.89 12.26 -11.67
N VAL A 37 2.06 12.36 -10.35
CA VAL A 37 0.95 12.32 -9.39
C VAL A 37 0.52 13.70 -8.94
N TRP A 38 1.33 14.74 -9.17
CA TRP A 38 1.00 16.11 -8.84
C TRP A 38 1.46 17.04 -9.95
N THR A 39 0.61 17.98 -10.27
CA THR A 39 0.83 18.97 -11.30
C THR A 39 0.39 20.32 -10.77
N GLY A 40 0.99 21.40 -11.25
CA GLY A 40 0.50 22.72 -10.95
C GLY A 40 -0.87 22.97 -11.57
N PRO A 41 -1.62 24.01 -11.14
CA PRO A 41 -2.97 24.30 -11.64
C PRO A 41 -3.03 24.57 -13.16
N CYS A 42 -1.92 24.90 -13.78
CA CYS A 42 -1.83 25.07 -15.22
C CYS A 42 -2.05 23.77 -16.00
N PHE A 43 -1.86 22.63 -15.37
CA PHE A 43 -1.94 21.30 -16.00
C PHE A 43 -3.06 20.42 -15.44
N ALA A 44 -3.64 20.76 -14.30
CA ALA A 44 -4.64 19.95 -13.63
C ALA A 44 -5.88 19.62 -14.48
N ASN A 45 -6.17 20.43 -15.52
CA ASN A 45 -7.27 20.21 -16.46
C ASN A 45 -6.78 20.14 -17.92
N GLY A 46 -5.48 20.18 -18.18
CA GLY A 46 -4.90 20.24 -19.51
C GLY A 46 -4.15 18.98 -19.92
N GLU A 47 -3.95 18.04 -19.02
CA GLU A 47 -3.27 16.78 -19.31
C GLU A 47 -4.22 15.81 -20.03
N THR A 48 -4.29 15.95 -21.34
CA THR A 48 -4.98 14.97 -22.19
C THR A 48 -3.99 13.88 -22.60
N GLY A 49 -4.41 12.62 -22.46
CA GLY A 49 -3.61 11.47 -22.92
C GLY A 49 -2.51 11.03 -21.94
N LEU A 50 -2.62 11.35 -20.67
CA LEU A 50 -1.77 10.76 -19.63
C LEU A 50 -1.79 9.24 -19.74
N VAL A 51 -0.60 8.66 -19.91
CA VAL A 51 -0.41 7.21 -19.92
C VAL A 51 0.38 6.82 -18.69
N GLY A 52 -0.36 6.47 -17.63
CA GLY A 52 0.22 6.03 -16.37
C GLY A 52 -0.45 4.75 -15.89
N ARG A 53 -0.11 3.62 -16.50
CA ARG A 53 -0.77 2.32 -16.28
C ARG A 53 -0.08 1.45 -15.26
N GLU A 54 1.11 1.82 -14.85
CA GLU A 54 1.94 1.04 -13.95
C GLU A 54 2.09 1.77 -12.61
N ALA A 55 2.17 0.98 -11.52
CA ALA A 55 2.45 1.48 -10.18
C ALA A 55 3.14 0.43 -9.33
N ILE A 56 3.90 0.89 -8.34
CA ILE A 56 4.39 0.09 -7.20
C ILE A 56 3.75 0.67 -5.95
N LEU A 57 3.07 -0.18 -5.18
CA LEU A 57 2.47 0.14 -3.88
C LEU A 57 3.14 -0.73 -2.82
N ALA A 58 3.68 -0.13 -1.79
CA ALA A 58 4.40 -0.84 -0.74
C ALA A 58 3.87 -0.46 0.64
N TRP A 59 3.67 -1.46 1.48
CA TRP A 59 3.26 -1.31 2.87
C TRP A 59 4.27 -2.00 3.78
N ARG A 60 4.68 -1.31 4.83
CA ARG A 60 5.41 -1.88 5.97
C ARG A 60 4.52 -1.78 7.20
N VAL A 61 4.17 -2.90 7.77
CA VAL A 61 3.38 -2.97 9.00
C VAL A 61 4.29 -2.72 10.19
N ASP A 62 4.09 -1.64 10.91
CA ASP A 62 4.81 -1.40 12.17
C ASP A 62 4.19 -2.22 13.30
N LYS A 63 2.85 -2.25 13.35
CA LYS A 63 2.08 -2.93 14.38
C LYS A 63 0.72 -3.36 13.86
N GLY A 64 0.29 -4.55 14.23
CA GLY A 64 -1.08 -5.00 14.02
C GLY A 64 -1.21 -6.39 13.45
N ALA A 65 -2.45 -6.78 13.22
CA ALA A 65 -2.79 -8.09 12.68
C ALA A 65 -3.82 -7.96 11.56
N TRP A 66 -3.80 -8.89 10.63
CA TRP A 66 -4.80 -9.03 9.60
C TRP A 66 -5.48 -10.38 9.72
N GLN A 67 -6.81 -10.39 9.86
CA GLN A 67 -7.61 -11.61 10.06
C GLN A 67 -7.07 -12.52 11.18
N GLY A 68 -6.58 -11.91 12.26
CA GLY A 68 -6.03 -12.62 13.42
C GLY A 68 -4.57 -13.04 13.29
N VAL A 69 -3.91 -12.81 12.16
CA VAL A 69 -2.49 -13.11 11.93
C VAL A 69 -1.66 -11.86 12.16
N SER A 70 -0.72 -11.89 13.11
CA SER A 70 0.21 -10.76 13.37
C SER A 70 1.13 -10.54 12.19
N LEU A 71 1.21 -9.27 11.75
CA LEU A 71 2.05 -8.83 10.64
C LEU A 71 3.14 -7.84 11.08
N ASP A 72 3.38 -7.72 12.40
CA ASP A 72 4.35 -6.80 12.98
C ASP A 72 5.73 -6.91 12.30
N GLY A 73 6.24 -5.79 11.79
CA GLY A 73 7.55 -5.69 11.15
C GLY A 73 7.67 -6.30 9.76
N LEU A 74 6.58 -6.80 9.18
CA LEU A 74 6.56 -7.39 7.84
C LEU A 74 6.15 -6.38 6.78
N SER A 75 6.55 -6.66 5.54
CA SER A 75 6.26 -5.81 4.40
C SER A 75 5.63 -6.59 3.25
N VAL A 76 4.86 -5.88 2.41
CA VAL A 76 4.30 -6.39 1.17
C VAL A 76 4.34 -5.32 0.10
N VAL A 77 4.57 -5.73 -1.14
CA VAL A 77 4.58 -4.86 -2.31
C VAL A 77 3.60 -5.40 -3.35
N GLY A 78 2.74 -4.52 -3.87
CA GLY A 78 1.91 -4.77 -5.04
C GLY A 78 2.44 -4.00 -6.23
N VAL A 79 2.79 -4.69 -7.31
CA VAL A 79 3.16 -4.08 -8.58
C VAL A 79 2.01 -4.26 -9.55
N VAL A 80 1.52 -3.17 -10.11
CA VAL A 80 0.27 -3.13 -10.89
C VAL A 80 0.55 -2.76 -12.34
N LYS A 81 -0.16 -3.42 -13.24
CA LYS A 81 -0.36 -2.96 -14.63
C LYS A 81 -1.84 -2.90 -14.95
N ALA A 82 -2.33 -1.72 -15.23
CA ALA A 82 -3.72 -1.41 -15.54
C ALA A 82 -3.95 -1.25 -17.06
N SER A 83 -5.22 -1.23 -17.48
CA SER A 83 -5.63 -0.97 -18.88
C SER A 83 -5.69 0.53 -19.22
N ALA A 84 -5.87 1.39 -18.21
CA ALA A 84 -5.91 2.83 -18.34
C ALA A 84 -5.12 3.49 -17.20
N THR A 85 -4.98 4.81 -17.24
CA THR A 85 -4.22 5.58 -16.25
C THR A 85 -4.76 5.40 -14.85
N LEU A 86 -3.88 5.01 -13.94
CA LEU A 86 -4.18 4.84 -12.52
C LEU A 86 -4.44 6.20 -11.85
N GLY A 87 -5.58 6.31 -11.16
CA GLY A 87 -5.98 7.55 -10.47
C GLY A 87 -6.65 8.58 -11.38
N ASP A 88 -6.86 8.30 -12.66
CA ASP A 88 -7.67 9.14 -13.54
C ASP A 88 -9.16 8.99 -13.17
N PRO A 89 -9.84 10.08 -12.74
CA PRO A 89 -11.26 10.01 -12.37
C PRO A 89 -12.21 9.80 -13.55
N PHE A 90 -11.72 9.97 -14.78
CA PHE A 90 -12.51 9.86 -16.01
C PHE A 90 -12.31 8.55 -16.77
N ALA A 91 -11.36 7.72 -16.35
CA ALA A 91 -11.05 6.45 -16.99
C ALA A 91 -11.10 5.29 -16.00
N SER A 92 -11.57 4.13 -16.46
CA SER A 92 -11.53 2.90 -15.66
C SER A 92 -10.16 2.22 -15.82
N PRO A 93 -9.41 1.97 -14.74
CA PRO A 93 -8.12 1.29 -14.81
C PRO A 93 -8.25 -0.22 -15.12
N TYR A 94 -9.47 -0.75 -15.14
CA TYR A 94 -9.71 -2.18 -15.30
C TYR A 94 -9.79 -2.62 -16.77
N PRO A 95 -9.39 -3.87 -17.07
CA PRO A 95 -8.77 -4.84 -16.17
C PRO A 95 -7.38 -4.42 -15.73
N ALA A 96 -7.07 -4.68 -14.46
CA ALA A 96 -5.73 -4.52 -13.89
C ALA A 96 -5.17 -5.89 -13.51
N LYS A 97 -3.85 -6.04 -13.57
CA LYS A 97 -3.09 -7.23 -13.13
C LYS A 97 -2.07 -6.80 -12.11
N ALA A 98 -1.83 -7.66 -11.12
CA ALA A 98 -0.85 -7.40 -10.08
C ALA A 98 0.13 -8.57 -9.91
N VAL A 99 1.35 -8.23 -9.53
CA VAL A 99 2.33 -9.13 -8.94
C VAL A 99 2.50 -8.71 -7.49
N MET A 100 2.41 -9.68 -6.57
CA MET A 100 2.67 -9.44 -5.16
C MET A 100 4.08 -9.89 -4.81
N ILE A 101 4.80 -9.09 -4.01
CA ILE A 101 6.06 -9.49 -3.40
C ILE A 101 5.84 -9.49 -1.89
N VAL A 102 6.04 -10.63 -1.24
CA VAL A 102 5.87 -10.79 0.21
C VAL A 102 7.21 -11.00 0.89
N ASP A 103 7.33 -10.50 2.10
CA ASP A 103 8.56 -10.57 2.89
C ASP A 103 9.01 -12.03 3.09
N GLU A 104 10.27 -12.32 2.81
CA GLU A 104 10.85 -13.66 2.99
C GLU A 104 10.82 -14.13 4.45
N LYS A 105 10.85 -13.18 5.42
CA LYS A 105 10.78 -13.47 6.85
C LYS A 105 9.40 -13.97 7.30
N ALA A 106 8.37 -13.76 6.47
CA ALA A 106 7.00 -14.14 6.79
C ALA A 106 6.81 -15.65 6.70
N THR A 107 6.07 -16.22 7.65
CA THR A 107 5.57 -17.60 7.57
C THR A 107 4.55 -17.75 6.43
N ALA A 108 4.15 -18.98 6.11
CA ALA A 108 3.15 -19.22 5.06
C ALA A 108 1.81 -18.50 5.36
N ASP A 109 1.33 -18.55 6.61
CA ASP A 109 0.10 -17.89 7.03
C ASP A 109 0.22 -16.37 6.97
N GLN A 110 1.38 -15.82 7.38
CA GLN A 110 1.65 -14.40 7.29
C GLN A 110 1.73 -13.92 5.83
N ARG A 111 2.31 -14.70 4.92
CA ARG A 111 2.33 -14.36 3.48
C ARG A 111 0.93 -14.31 2.89
N ALA A 112 0.07 -15.26 3.23
CA ALA A 112 -1.32 -15.24 2.81
C ALA A 112 -2.06 -14.01 3.37
N ALA A 113 -1.84 -13.69 4.65
CA ALA A 113 -2.44 -12.53 5.31
C ALA A 113 -1.91 -11.19 4.72
N LEU A 114 -0.62 -11.11 4.37
CA LEU A 114 -0.04 -9.94 3.69
C LEU A 114 -0.66 -9.69 2.31
N VAL A 115 -0.87 -10.76 1.52
CA VAL A 115 -1.54 -10.64 0.22
C VAL A 115 -2.97 -10.15 0.39
N ALA A 116 -3.74 -10.77 1.31
CA ALA A 116 -5.12 -10.36 1.58
C ALA A 116 -5.20 -8.92 2.12
N PHE A 117 -4.27 -8.52 2.98
CA PHE A 117 -4.14 -7.14 3.46
C PHE A 117 -3.89 -6.17 2.31
N ALA A 118 -2.90 -6.45 1.45
CA ALA A 118 -2.57 -5.57 0.34
C ALA A 118 -3.73 -5.46 -0.68
N GLN A 119 -4.45 -6.55 -0.95
CA GLN A 119 -5.65 -6.53 -1.80
C GLN A 119 -6.74 -5.65 -1.22
N GLU A 120 -7.01 -5.75 0.08
CA GLU A 120 -7.98 -4.90 0.74
C GLU A 120 -7.57 -3.42 0.72
N MET A 121 -6.28 -3.13 0.95
CA MET A 121 -5.77 -1.75 0.93
C MET A 121 -5.75 -1.15 -0.46
N GLY A 122 -5.31 -1.89 -1.47
CA GLY A 122 -5.21 -1.42 -2.85
C GLY A 122 -6.53 -1.52 -3.62
N GLY A 123 -7.51 -2.23 -3.08
CA GLY A 123 -8.80 -2.43 -3.75
C GLY A 123 -8.66 -3.15 -5.09
N GLY A 124 -9.63 -2.97 -5.97
CA GLY A 124 -9.76 -3.69 -7.23
C GLY A 124 -8.53 -3.72 -8.16
N ILE A 125 -7.58 -2.80 -7.99
CA ILE A 125 -6.34 -2.81 -8.80
C ILE A 125 -5.38 -3.94 -8.41
N LEU A 126 -5.55 -4.53 -7.22
CA LEU A 126 -4.79 -5.68 -6.72
C LEU A 126 -5.59 -6.99 -6.68
N ASP A 127 -6.83 -7.03 -7.19
CA ASP A 127 -7.68 -8.24 -7.14
C ASP A 127 -7.15 -9.36 -8.03
N THR A 128 -6.62 -9.04 -9.20
CA THR A 128 -6.12 -10.04 -10.15
C THR A 128 -4.62 -10.25 -9.97
N VAL A 129 -4.24 -11.02 -8.96
CA VAL A 129 -2.85 -11.41 -8.73
C VAL A 129 -2.44 -12.51 -9.70
N VAL A 130 -1.53 -12.20 -10.62
CA VAL A 130 -1.03 -13.15 -11.61
C VAL A 130 0.21 -13.91 -11.12
N ARG A 131 0.90 -13.39 -10.10
CA ARG A 131 2.10 -14.00 -9.52
C ARG A 131 2.33 -13.47 -8.11
N THR A 132 2.86 -14.33 -7.25
CA THR A 132 3.37 -13.95 -5.91
C THR A 132 4.81 -14.38 -5.78
N GLU A 133 5.69 -13.44 -5.48
CA GLU A 133 7.11 -13.64 -5.24
C GLU A 133 7.43 -13.54 -3.76
N VAL A 134 8.48 -14.21 -3.34
CA VAL A 134 9.03 -14.12 -1.98
C VAL A 134 10.42 -13.54 -2.09
N ALA A 135 10.67 -12.41 -1.44
CA ALA A 135 11.96 -11.74 -1.49
C ALA A 135 12.28 -11.03 -0.16
N PRO A 136 13.55 -10.75 0.12
CA PRO A 136 13.89 -9.84 1.20
C PRO A 136 13.34 -8.45 0.87
N ILE A 137 12.58 -7.86 1.80
CA ILE A 137 12.04 -6.51 1.65
C ILE A 137 12.66 -5.60 2.71
N ALA A 138 13.33 -4.55 2.26
CA ALA A 138 13.80 -3.45 3.10
C ALA A 138 13.03 -2.19 2.70
N MET A 139 12.27 -1.63 3.63
CA MET A 139 11.50 -0.40 3.41
C MET A 139 11.71 0.54 4.58
N ASN A 140 12.02 1.81 4.28
CA ASN A 140 12.12 2.88 5.27
C ASN A 140 11.40 4.11 4.75
N VAL A 141 10.67 4.77 5.64
CA VAL A 141 9.93 6.00 5.35
C VAL A 141 10.26 7.03 6.41
N SER A 142 10.62 8.24 5.98
CA SER A 142 10.81 9.40 6.82
C SER A 142 9.88 10.51 6.33
N ARG A 143 9.08 11.03 7.26
CA ARG A 143 8.07 12.07 7.00
C ARG A 143 8.22 13.19 8.01
N GLY A 144 8.41 14.39 7.55
CA GLY A 144 8.53 15.61 8.34
C GLY A 144 8.06 16.82 7.55
N GLU A 145 8.12 17.99 8.14
CA GLU A 145 7.62 19.24 7.54
C GLU A 145 8.26 19.58 6.18
N HIS A 146 9.44 18.98 5.89
CA HIS A 146 10.15 19.09 4.61
C HIS A 146 10.80 17.76 4.19
N GLU A 147 10.33 16.64 4.75
CA GLU A 147 10.87 15.31 4.50
C GLU A 147 9.79 14.40 3.93
N ALA A 148 9.88 14.09 2.66
CA ALA A 148 9.13 13.03 2.01
C ALA A 148 10.13 12.05 1.41
N ARG A 149 10.78 11.26 2.27
CA ARG A 149 11.81 10.28 1.87
C ARG A 149 11.30 8.87 2.11
N GLY A 150 11.36 8.07 1.08
CA GLY A 150 11.07 6.65 1.14
C GLY A 150 12.12 5.87 0.37
N THR A 151 12.50 4.73 0.90
CA THR A 151 13.31 3.74 0.19
C THR A 151 12.62 2.39 0.26
N LEU A 152 12.61 1.68 -0.84
CA LEU A 152 12.15 0.30 -0.97
C LEU A 152 13.19 -0.47 -1.76
N GLN A 153 13.58 -1.63 -1.24
CA GLN A 153 14.29 -2.66 -1.98
C GLN A 153 13.57 -3.98 -1.74
N ALA A 154 13.00 -4.57 -2.77
CA ALA A 154 12.31 -5.86 -2.72
C ALA A 154 13.09 -6.86 -3.60
N GLY A 155 14.11 -7.48 -3.03
CA GLY A 155 15.08 -8.29 -3.78
C GLY A 155 15.66 -7.52 -4.96
N ASP A 156 15.78 -8.19 -6.09
CA ASP A 156 16.17 -7.59 -7.38
C ASP A 156 14.93 -7.23 -8.24
N LEU A 157 13.71 -7.35 -7.67
CA LEU A 157 12.46 -7.23 -8.40
C LEU A 157 11.95 -5.79 -8.48
N ALA A 158 11.98 -5.06 -7.36
CA ALA A 158 11.46 -3.70 -7.30
C ALA A 158 12.33 -2.81 -6.41
N GLN A 159 12.52 -1.56 -6.85
CA GLN A 159 13.24 -0.54 -6.11
C GLN A 159 12.53 0.81 -6.21
N ILE A 160 12.43 1.50 -5.09
CA ILE A 160 12.02 2.90 -5.01
C ILE A 160 13.01 3.66 -4.14
N GLU A 161 13.39 4.85 -4.59
CA GLU A 161 14.06 5.86 -3.79
C GLU A 161 13.39 7.20 -4.03
N THR A 162 13.00 7.92 -2.96
CA THR A 162 12.35 9.22 -3.09
C THR A 162 13.11 10.32 -2.36
N ARG A 163 12.89 11.54 -2.80
CA ARG A 163 13.27 12.78 -2.14
C ARG A 163 12.08 13.72 -2.03
N ALA A 164 12.14 14.63 -1.09
CA ALA A 164 11.14 15.68 -1.00
C ALA A 164 11.11 16.54 -2.27
N VAL A 165 9.95 17.11 -2.54
CA VAL A 165 9.76 18.13 -3.58
C VAL A 165 10.55 19.37 -3.21
N SER A 166 11.21 19.97 -4.19
CA SER A 166 12.05 21.16 -4.04
C SER A 166 11.59 22.28 -4.97
N ALA A 167 12.11 23.48 -4.79
CA ALA A 167 11.82 24.59 -5.66
C ALA A 167 12.14 24.33 -7.14
N LYS A 168 13.06 23.41 -7.42
CA LYS A 168 13.44 23.02 -8.79
C LYS A 168 12.39 22.17 -9.50
N ASP A 169 11.53 21.51 -8.71
CA ASP A 169 10.50 20.59 -9.23
C ASP A 169 9.19 21.32 -9.56
N LYS A 170 9.08 22.61 -9.23
CA LYS A 170 7.90 23.45 -9.40
C LYS A 170 7.74 23.90 -10.85
N HIS A 171 6.60 23.60 -11.46
CA HIS A 171 6.30 24.03 -12.81
C HIS A 171 5.41 25.27 -12.87
N CYS A 172 4.46 25.44 -11.98
CA CYS A 172 3.47 26.51 -12.01
C CYS A 172 3.28 27.27 -10.69
N GLY A 173 4.08 27.01 -9.67
CA GLY A 173 4.02 27.71 -8.39
C GLY A 173 2.84 27.33 -7.48
N ASN A 174 2.05 26.33 -7.83
CA ASN A 174 1.03 25.75 -6.96
C ASN A 174 1.24 24.25 -6.86
N GLU A 175 1.86 23.83 -5.77
CA GLU A 175 2.20 22.43 -5.47
C GLU A 175 1.13 21.72 -4.65
N ASP A 176 0.07 22.44 -4.28
CA ASP A 176 -1.01 21.89 -3.44
C ASP A 176 -2.00 21.04 -4.24
N VAL A 177 -1.94 21.09 -5.58
CA VAL A 177 -2.79 20.29 -6.46
C VAL A 177 -2.08 19.02 -6.85
N TYR A 178 -2.60 17.88 -6.40
CA TYR A 178 -2.07 16.54 -6.71
C TYR A 178 -3.20 15.51 -6.84
N TYR A 179 -2.93 14.43 -7.56
CA TYR A 179 -3.81 13.27 -7.57
C TYR A 179 -3.60 12.45 -6.28
N PRO A 180 -4.65 12.02 -5.58
CA PRO A 180 -4.50 11.32 -4.31
C PRO A 180 -3.80 9.96 -4.49
N PRO A 181 -3.24 9.40 -3.41
CA PRO A 181 -2.75 8.02 -3.39
C PRO A 181 -3.80 7.01 -3.85
N LEU A 182 -3.34 5.88 -4.41
CA LEU A 182 -4.21 4.79 -4.89
C LEU A 182 -4.84 3.97 -3.76
N THR A 183 -4.49 4.25 -2.53
CA THR A 183 -5.01 3.61 -1.32
C THR A 183 -5.34 4.64 -0.25
N SER A 184 -6.14 4.23 0.75
CA SER A 184 -6.42 5.07 1.91
C SER A 184 -5.16 5.25 2.76
N THR A 185 -4.75 6.49 2.97
CA THR A 185 -3.53 6.86 3.71
C THR A 185 -3.78 8.01 4.67
N THR A 186 -2.84 8.21 5.58
CA THR A 186 -2.79 9.36 6.50
C THR A 186 -1.51 10.14 6.26
N GLY A 187 -1.64 11.47 6.14
CA GLY A 187 -0.49 12.37 5.98
C GLY A 187 0.34 12.09 4.73
N ALA A 188 -0.33 11.82 3.59
CA ALA A 188 0.35 11.61 2.32
C ALA A 188 1.08 12.87 1.87
N LEU A 189 2.35 12.73 1.57
CA LEU A 189 3.21 13.77 1.03
C LEU A 189 3.63 13.39 -0.40
N PRO A 190 3.42 14.25 -1.40
CA PRO A 190 3.96 14.02 -2.72
C PRO A 190 5.49 14.10 -2.69
N ALA A 191 6.13 13.26 -3.48
CA ALA A 191 7.58 13.15 -3.55
C ALA A 191 8.06 12.94 -4.98
N VAL A 192 9.34 13.19 -5.20
CA VAL A 192 10.03 12.89 -6.45
C VAL A 192 10.69 11.53 -6.30
N ALA A 193 10.36 10.58 -7.16
CA ALA A 193 11.10 9.33 -7.26
C ALA A 193 12.43 9.57 -7.93
N VAL A 194 13.53 9.45 -7.16
CA VAL A 194 14.89 9.45 -7.68
C VAL A 194 15.13 8.19 -8.50
N VAL A 195 14.58 7.06 -8.01
CA VAL A 195 14.54 5.78 -8.70
C VAL A 195 13.14 5.17 -8.52
N ASP A 196 12.59 4.64 -9.59
CA ASP A 196 11.40 3.82 -9.62
C ASP A 196 11.63 2.70 -10.64
N GLN A 197 11.78 1.48 -10.13
CA GLN A 197 12.17 0.32 -10.95
C GLN A 197 11.31 -0.90 -10.64
N TRP A 198 10.92 -1.58 -11.72
CA TRP A 198 10.37 -2.92 -11.71
C TRP A 198 11.07 -3.77 -12.77
N SER A 199 11.58 -4.95 -12.37
CA SER A 199 12.29 -5.90 -13.23
C SER A 199 11.77 -7.33 -13.13
N GLY A 200 10.67 -7.55 -12.37
CA GLY A 200 10.08 -8.89 -12.21
C GLY A 200 9.27 -9.34 -13.43
N GLU A 201 8.80 -10.58 -13.34
CA GLU A 201 7.97 -11.22 -14.36
C GLU A 201 6.47 -11.14 -14.03
N GLY A 202 5.61 -11.51 -14.99
CA GLY A 202 4.16 -11.66 -14.83
C GLY A 202 3.33 -10.53 -15.44
N LEU A 203 3.86 -9.29 -15.49
CA LEU A 203 3.13 -8.15 -16.05
C LEU A 203 3.43 -7.92 -17.56
N GLY A 204 4.45 -8.58 -18.09
CA GLY A 204 4.90 -8.40 -19.49
C GLY A 204 5.45 -6.99 -19.75
N VAL A 205 5.93 -6.32 -18.72
CA VAL A 205 6.55 -5.00 -18.75
C VAL A 205 7.57 -4.90 -17.62
N SER A 206 8.66 -4.18 -17.87
CA SER A 206 9.61 -3.71 -16.87
C SER A 206 9.88 -2.24 -17.11
N TRP A 207 10.30 -1.53 -16.07
CA TRP A 207 10.65 -0.10 -16.18
C TRP A 207 11.74 0.29 -15.22
N THR A 208 12.42 1.35 -15.57
CA THR A 208 13.28 2.12 -14.68
C THR A 208 13.11 3.58 -15.06
N THR A 209 12.67 4.39 -14.10
CA THR A 209 12.52 5.83 -14.28
C THR A 209 13.30 6.56 -13.20
N HIS A 210 13.69 7.80 -13.51
CA HIS A 210 14.49 8.65 -12.63
C HIS A 210 13.91 10.05 -12.57
N ASP A 211 14.06 10.68 -11.41
CA ASP A 211 13.72 12.09 -11.16
C ASP A 211 12.31 12.49 -11.59
N LYS A 212 11.33 11.61 -11.31
CA LYS A 212 9.94 11.78 -11.69
C LYS A 212 9.08 12.17 -10.50
N ARG A 213 8.13 13.10 -10.70
CA ARG A 213 7.20 13.59 -9.68
C ARG A 213 5.99 12.64 -9.53
N ASN A 214 6.27 11.39 -9.25
CA ASN A 214 5.30 10.29 -9.35
C ASN A 214 5.14 9.47 -8.07
N ALA A 215 5.60 10.00 -6.93
CA ALA A 215 5.64 9.24 -5.69
C ALA A 215 4.80 9.86 -4.58
N PHE A 216 4.33 9.01 -3.66
CA PHE A 216 3.79 9.38 -2.37
C PHE A 216 4.50 8.64 -1.25
N VAL A 217 4.71 9.39 -0.16
CA VAL A 217 5.20 8.88 1.12
C VAL A 217 4.11 9.15 2.15
N ALA A 218 3.64 8.11 2.84
CA ALA A 218 2.50 8.22 3.75
C ALA A 218 2.59 7.25 4.93
N SER A 219 1.62 7.32 5.85
CA SER A 219 1.27 6.25 6.76
C SER A 219 -0.11 5.69 6.42
N PHE A 220 -0.41 4.55 6.99
CA PHE A 220 -1.75 3.99 7.00
C PHE A 220 -2.12 3.54 8.42
N SER A 221 -3.43 3.49 8.67
CA SER A 221 -4.01 2.89 9.87
C SER A 221 -5.43 2.41 9.51
N ARG A 222 -5.78 1.22 10.00
CA ARG A 222 -7.07 0.58 9.73
C ARG A 222 -7.55 -0.29 10.88
#